data_b95e0d61f1b3da88af290779fc539c9e
#
_entry.id   b95e0d61f1b3da88af290779fc539c9e
#
_cell.length_a   1.000
_cell.length_b   1.000
_cell.length_c   1.000
_cell.angle_alpha   90.00
_cell.angle_beta   90.00
_cell.angle_gamma   90.00
#
_symmetry.space_group_name_H-M   'P 1'
#
loop_
_entity.id
_entity.type
_entity.pdbx_description
1 polymer ?
#
loop_
_entity_poly.entity_id
_entity_poly.type
_entity_poly.pdbx_seq_one_letter_code
_entity_poly.pdbx_strand_id
1 'polypeptide(L)'
;MSGAVALAFLAGVAAAIGVAEVAFAGGRALLRRAPGLAAALAETVARVGREGRDPGALERRRLLVAAAAAGCVSGLFLAGPLVGLGLGAAAPWAAARALRARRDRHRRSVDAGAAAVALALADALGGGHSLRGAVAEAARGGVPGAAGRELRRLAGELALGSRTDDALEALRVRVGSERIDTLVAACLLQRRTGGDLARLLRECARAFEDQARLLDEARAATAQARFTGVVVVLLPLGGALLSELASPGYLRGLAGSFLTLWLGGLALVLQVVAAVLIRRLARVRG
;
A
#
# COMPACT_ATOMS: atom_id res chain seq x y z
N MET A 1 9.13 42.71 36.68
CA MET A 1 8.60 41.65 35.82
C MET A 1 9.66 41.00 34.86
N SER A 2 10.84 41.58 34.73
CA SER A 2 11.89 41.08 33.79
C SER A 2 12.71 39.85 34.27
N GLY A 3 12.84 39.65 35.60
CA GLY A 3 13.66 38.56 36.15
C GLY A 3 13.00 37.17 36.04
N ALA A 4 11.68 37.07 36.17
CA ALA A 4 10.97 35.79 36.11
C ALA A 4 10.91 35.25 34.65
N VAL A 5 10.85 36.12 33.65
CA VAL A 5 10.87 35.74 32.23
C VAL A 5 12.28 35.26 31.82
N ALA A 6 13.32 35.92 32.31
CA ALA A 6 14.70 35.51 32.06
C ALA A 6 15.05 34.16 32.72
N LEU A 7 14.55 33.90 33.94
CA LEU A 7 14.71 32.61 34.62
C LEU A 7 13.94 31.50 33.93
N ALA A 8 12.71 31.75 33.46
CA ALA A 8 11.94 30.79 32.68
C ALA A 8 12.59 30.45 31.33
N PHE A 9 13.19 31.46 30.68
CA PHE A 9 13.93 31.26 29.43
C PHE A 9 15.22 30.44 29.64
N LEU A 10 16.01 30.74 30.69
CA LEU A 10 17.19 29.98 31.10
C LEU A 10 16.87 28.54 31.50
N ALA A 11 15.77 28.33 32.23
CA ALA A 11 15.31 26.99 32.60
C ALA A 11 14.84 26.20 31.36
N GLY A 12 14.18 26.87 30.40
CA GLY A 12 13.80 26.27 29.13
C GLY A 12 15.01 25.88 28.25
N VAL A 13 16.02 26.75 28.20
CA VAL A 13 17.29 26.46 27.47
C VAL A 13 18.08 25.33 28.13
N ALA A 14 18.17 25.33 29.46
CA ALA A 14 18.84 24.26 30.22
C ALA A 14 18.14 22.90 30.07
N ALA A 15 16.80 22.89 30.07
CA ALA A 15 16.02 21.68 29.81
C ALA A 15 16.20 21.18 28.35
N ALA A 16 16.25 22.10 27.37
CA ALA A 16 16.51 21.77 25.97
C ALA A 16 17.94 21.20 25.75
N ILE A 17 18.93 21.75 26.43
CA ILE A 17 20.32 21.26 26.39
C ILE A 17 20.40 19.87 27.06
N GLY A 18 19.75 19.66 28.21
CA GLY A 18 19.71 18.37 28.90
C GLY A 18 19.01 17.28 28.06
N VAL A 19 17.93 17.61 27.40
CA VAL A 19 17.25 16.69 26.46
C VAL A 19 18.14 16.41 25.24
N ALA A 20 18.86 17.41 24.73
CA ALA A 20 19.80 17.24 23.63
C ALA A 20 21.00 16.35 24.01
N GLU A 21 21.56 16.49 25.22
CA GLU A 21 22.66 15.64 25.71
C GLU A 21 22.22 14.19 25.92
N VAL A 22 21.04 13.95 26.50
CA VAL A 22 20.46 12.59 26.65
C VAL A 22 20.13 11.98 25.28
N ALA A 23 19.64 12.77 24.33
CA ALA A 23 19.41 12.33 22.96
C ALA A 23 20.74 12.05 22.20
N PHE A 24 21.80 12.84 22.45
CA PHE A 24 23.13 12.63 21.86
C PHE A 24 23.85 11.41 22.44
N ALA A 25 23.73 11.17 23.75
CA ALA A 25 24.30 10.00 24.42
C ALA A 25 23.53 8.72 24.03
N GLY A 26 22.20 8.77 24.02
CA GLY A 26 21.32 7.68 23.55
C GLY A 26 21.47 7.42 22.05
N GLY A 27 21.63 8.47 21.24
CA GLY A 27 21.81 8.40 19.78
C GLY A 27 23.08 7.66 19.37
N ARG A 28 24.21 7.87 20.10
CA ARG A 28 25.47 7.15 19.84
C ARG A 28 25.38 5.65 20.16
N ALA A 29 24.65 5.26 21.20
CA ALA A 29 24.40 3.87 21.54
C ALA A 29 23.42 3.21 20.51
N LEU A 30 22.42 3.95 20.03
CA LEU A 30 21.50 3.51 18.98
C LEU A 30 22.21 3.42 17.61
N LEU A 31 23.08 4.36 17.26
CA LEU A 31 23.86 4.35 16.01
C LEU A 31 24.83 3.15 15.94
N ARG A 32 25.37 2.70 17.06
CA ARG A 32 26.21 1.48 17.10
C ARG A 32 25.39 0.20 16.92
N ARG A 33 24.09 0.20 17.24
CA ARG A 33 23.14 -0.91 17.02
C ARG A 33 22.29 -0.74 15.75
N ALA A 34 22.37 0.41 15.11
CA ALA A 34 21.57 0.77 13.93
C ALA A 34 21.72 -0.16 12.72
N PRO A 35 22.92 -0.65 12.33
CA PRO A 35 23.04 -1.53 11.17
C PRO A 35 22.30 -2.86 11.37
N GLY A 36 22.31 -3.43 12.59
CA GLY A 36 21.57 -4.66 12.88
C GLY A 36 20.05 -4.47 12.91
N LEU A 37 19.59 -3.35 13.48
CA LEU A 37 18.16 -3.02 13.52
C LEU A 37 17.63 -2.63 12.13
N ALA A 38 18.39 -1.87 11.35
CA ALA A 38 18.02 -1.52 9.99
C ALA A 38 17.98 -2.75 9.07
N ALA A 39 18.93 -3.67 9.21
CA ALA A 39 18.93 -4.93 8.48
C ALA A 39 17.74 -5.82 8.88
N ALA A 40 17.47 -5.97 10.17
CA ALA A 40 16.32 -6.74 10.67
C ALA A 40 14.98 -6.13 10.25
N LEU A 41 14.87 -4.80 10.22
CA LEU A 41 13.69 -4.09 9.74
C LEU A 41 13.54 -4.24 8.22
N ALA A 42 14.62 -4.10 7.46
CA ALA A 42 14.62 -4.30 6.02
C ALA A 42 14.24 -5.74 5.65
N GLU A 43 14.73 -6.71 6.39
CA GLU A 43 14.40 -8.13 6.21
C GLU A 43 12.92 -8.41 6.56
N THR A 44 12.41 -7.85 7.67
CA THR A 44 10.99 -7.99 8.05
C THR A 44 10.07 -7.35 7.01
N VAL A 45 10.42 -6.14 6.54
CA VAL A 45 9.67 -5.44 5.48
C VAL A 45 9.74 -6.20 4.15
N ALA A 46 10.89 -6.82 3.84
CA ALA A 46 11.06 -7.64 2.64
C ALA A 46 10.26 -8.95 2.73
N ARG A 47 10.19 -9.59 3.90
CA ARG A 47 9.36 -10.79 4.14
C ARG A 47 7.87 -10.47 4.00
N VAL A 48 7.38 -9.42 4.65
CA VAL A 48 5.99 -8.97 4.51
C VAL A 48 5.64 -8.66 3.04
N GLY A 49 6.58 -8.08 2.29
CA GLY A 49 6.39 -7.79 0.88
C GLY A 49 6.44 -9.00 -0.06
N ARG A 50 7.16 -10.08 0.32
CA ARG A 50 7.29 -11.30 -0.51
C ARG A 50 6.28 -12.38 -0.14
N GLU A 51 5.95 -12.51 1.13
CA GLU A 51 5.16 -13.62 1.68
C GLU A 51 3.72 -13.24 2.02
N GLY A 52 3.35 -11.94 1.92
CA GLY A 52 2.01 -11.47 2.26
C GLY A 52 1.61 -11.71 3.73
N ARG A 53 2.57 -12.14 4.57
CA ARG A 53 2.32 -12.50 5.96
C ARG A 53 2.05 -11.25 6.78
N ASP A 54 0.99 -11.26 7.57
CA ASP A 54 0.76 -10.22 8.57
C ASP A 54 1.87 -10.27 9.62
N PRO A 55 2.60 -9.16 9.83
CA PRO A 55 3.48 -9.08 10.97
C PRO A 55 2.63 -9.22 12.23
N GLY A 56 3.03 -10.10 13.14
CA GLY A 56 2.36 -10.27 14.41
C GLY A 56 2.21 -8.93 15.14
N ALA A 57 1.25 -8.82 16.08
CA ALA A 57 0.97 -7.56 16.78
C ALA A 57 2.25 -6.95 17.42
N LEU A 58 3.15 -7.79 17.93
CA LEU A 58 4.44 -7.39 18.49
C LEU A 58 5.43 -6.90 17.42
N GLU A 59 5.50 -7.56 16.26
CA GLU A 59 6.37 -7.14 15.15
C GLU A 59 5.89 -5.83 14.54
N ARG A 60 4.58 -5.67 14.37
CA ARG A 60 3.96 -4.42 13.92
C ARG A 60 4.27 -3.27 14.88
N ARG A 61 4.14 -3.50 16.20
CA ARG A 61 4.49 -2.49 17.21
C ARG A 61 5.96 -2.12 17.15
N ARG A 62 6.87 -3.10 17.01
CA ARG A 62 8.31 -2.87 16.86
C ARG A 62 8.64 -2.07 15.61
N LEU A 63 8.01 -2.38 14.46
CA LEU A 63 8.19 -1.63 13.21
C LEU A 63 7.71 -0.18 13.34
N LEU A 64 6.57 0.05 13.98
CA LEU A 64 6.04 1.40 14.20
C LEU A 64 6.91 2.22 15.15
N VAL A 65 7.39 1.61 16.24
CA VAL A 65 8.31 2.27 17.20
C VAL A 65 9.66 2.59 16.55
N ALA A 66 10.20 1.67 15.75
CA ALA A 66 11.44 1.90 15.02
C ALA A 66 11.30 2.98 13.94
N ALA A 67 10.16 3.05 13.25
CA ALA A 67 9.87 4.12 12.30
C ALA A 67 9.74 5.48 13.00
N ALA A 68 9.07 5.53 14.16
CA ALA A 68 8.97 6.74 14.97
C ALA A 68 10.35 7.22 15.45
N ALA A 69 11.18 6.32 15.99
CA ALA A 69 12.53 6.64 16.44
C ALA A 69 13.42 7.13 15.30
N ALA A 70 13.37 6.48 14.13
CA ALA A 70 14.12 6.91 12.95
C ALA A 70 13.64 8.28 12.43
N GLY A 71 12.32 8.54 12.45
CA GLY A 71 11.74 9.83 12.09
C GLY A 71 12.16 10.95 13.04
N CYS A 72 12.15 10.70 14.35
CA CYS A 72 12.61 11.66 15.36
C CYS A 72 14.10 11.99 15.20
N VAL A 73 14.94 10.97 15.05
CA VAL A 73 16.40 11.15 14.92
C VAL A 73 16.73 11.91 13.64
N SER A 74 16.16 11.51 12.49
CA SER A 74 16.43 12.18 11.22
C SER A 74 15.92 13.63 11.21
N GLY A 75 14.75 13.88 11.78
CA GLY A 75 14.19 15.24 11.86
C GLY A 75 14.98 16.16 12.79
N LEU A 76 15.47 15.63 13.92
CA LEU A 76 16.30 16.39 14.86
C LEU A 76 17.62 16.84 14.19
N PHE A 77 18.24 15.97 13.38
CA PHE A 77 19.50 16.29 12.67
C PHE A 77 19.32 17.24 11.50
N LEU A 78 18.19 17.20 10.78
CA LEU A 78 17.99 17.95 9.53
C LEU A 78 17.42 19.35 9.74
N ALA A 79 16.52 19.55 10.69
CA ALA A 79 15.78 20.80 10.79
C ALA A 79 15.33 21.19 12.22
N GLY A 80 15.93 20.57 13.25
CA GLY A 80 15.71 20.95 14.64
C GLY A 80 14.57 20.19 15.36
N PRO A 81 14.33 20.47 16.66
CA PRO A 81 13.49 19.64 17.54
C PRO A 81 12.01 19.62 17.16
N LEU A 82 11.47 20.71 16.62
CA LEU A 82 10.05 20.79 16.19
C LEU A 82 9.80 19.90 14.97
N VAL A 83 10.73 19.87 14.01
CA VAL A 83 10.61 19.01 12.82
C VAL A 83 10.84 17.55 13.18
N GLY A 84 11.73 17.27 14.15
CA GLY A 84 11.96 15.94 14.71
C GLY A 84 10.69 15.35 15.33
N LEU A 85 9.98 16.11 16.14
CA LEU A 85 8.69 15.71 16.73
C LEU A 85 7.62 15.47 15.65
N GLY A 86 7.51 16.35 14.67
CA GLY A 86 6.57 16.21 13.56
C GLY A 86 6.82 14.95 12.72
N LEU A 87 8.06 14.71 12.32
CA LEU A 87 8.46 13.51 11.57
C LEU A 87 8.34 12.23 12.41
N GLY A 88 8.65 12.29 13.71
CA GLY A 88 8.47 11.17 14.63
C GLY A 88 7.02 10.75 14.79
N ALA A 89 6.09 11.69 14.80
CA ALA A 89 4.65 11.42 14.84
C ALA A 89 4.09 10.94 13.50
N ALA A 90 4.61 11.48 12.38
CA ALA A 90 4.15 11.12 11.03
C ALA A 90 4.73 9.77 10.54
N ALA A 91 5.95 9.40 10.93
CA ALA A 91 6.64 8.21 10.48
C ALA A 91 5.88 6.89 10.77
N PRO A 92 5.31 6.63 11.95
CA PRO A 92 4.54 5.42 12.20
C PRO A 92 3.27 5.35 11.35
N TRP A 93 2.61 6.48 11.08
CA TRP A 93 1.44 6.53 10.21
C TRP A 93 1.83 6.21 8.74
N ALA A 94 2.93 6.80 8.26
CA ALA A 94 3.46 6.52 6.93
C ALA A 94 3.90 5.04 6.79
N ALA A 95 4.56 4.49 7.79
CA ALA A 95 4.96 3.08 7.82
C ALA A 95 3.73 2.14 7.82
N ALA A 96 2.72 2.43 8.64
CA ALA A 96 1.47 1.66 8.65
C ALA A 96 0.74 1.70 7.29
N ARG A 97 0.73 2.89 6.65
CA ARG A 97 0.15 3.05 5.31
C ARG A 97 0.94 2.29 4.23
N ALA A 98 2.28 2.34 4.31
CA ALA A 98 3.15 1.60 3.39
C ALA A 98 2.98 0.08 3.52
N LEU A 99 2.86 -0.44 4.75
CA LEU A 99 2.59 -1.87 5.01
C LEU A 99 1.23 -2.28 4.44
N ARG A 100 0.17 -1.49 4.67
CA ARG A 100 -1.16 -1.75 4.08
C ARG A 100 -1.09 -1.74 2.55
N ALA A 101 -0.45 -0.73 1.95
CA ALA A 101 -0.31 -0.63 0.51
C ALA A 101 0.45 -1.82 -0.11
N ARG A 102 1.47 -2.36 0.58
CA ARG A 102 2.19 -3.57 0.15
C ARG A 102 1.30 -4.81 0.22
N ARG A 103 0.54 -4.96 1.30
CA ARG A 103 -0.43 -6.04 1.46
C ARG A 103 -1.50 -6.01 0.36
N ASP A 104 -2.07 -4.82 0.12
CA ASP A 104 -3.07 -4.64 -0.93
C ASP A 104 -2.51 -4.94 -2.33
N ARG A 105 -1.24 -4.58 -2.58
CA ARG A 105 -0.55 -4.94 -3.83
C ARG A 105 -0.35 -6.45 -3.96
N HIS A 106 0.08 -7.13 -2.89
CA HIS A 106 0.22 -8.59 -2.90
C HIS A 106 -1.11 -9.26 -3.14
N ARG A 107 -2.17 -8.87 -2.40
CA ARG A 107 -3.54 -9.35 -2.57
C ARG A 107 -4.02 -9.18 -4.02
N ARG A 108 -3.89 -7.98 -4.59
CA ARG A 108 -4.26 -7.72 -6.00
C ARG A 108 -3.45 -8.56 -6.98
N SER A 109 -2.18 -8.79 -6.70
CA SER A 109 -1.33 -9.62 -7.55
C SER A 109 -1.72 -11.11 -7.48
N VAL A 110 -2.22 -11.59 -6.34
CA VAL A 110 -2.79 -12.94 -6.22
C VAL A 110 -4.16 -13.00 -6.90
N ASP A 111 -5.03 -12.01 -6.69
CA ASP A 111 -6.33 -11.90 -7.37
C ASP A 111 -6.20 -11.95 -8.90
N ALA A 112 -5.21 -11.26 -9.45
CA ALA A 112 -4.96 -11.25 -10.89
C ALA A 112 -4.57 -12.63 -11.44
N GLY A 113 -3.96 -13.50 -10.62
CA GLY A 113 -3.59 -14.86 -11.03
C GLY A 113 -4.62 -15.93 -10.64
N ALA A 114 -5.73 -15.56 -9.99
CA ALA A 114 -6.72 -16.53 -9.49
C ALA A 114 -7.38 -17.34 -10.61
N ALA A 115 -7.67 -16.73 -11.76
CA ALA A 115 -8.22 -17.42 -12.93
C ALA A 115 -7.26 -18.50 -13.44
N ALA A 116 -5.97 -18.19 -13.55
CA ALA A 116 -4.97 -19.16 -13.98
C ALA A 116 -4.81 -20.32 -12.98
N VAL A 117 -4.89 -20.05 -11.68
CA VAL A 117 -4.91 -21.10 -10.63
C VAL A 117 -6.14 -21.98 -10.77
N ALA A 118 -7.33 -21.39 -10.95
CA ALA A 118 -8.57 -22.14 -11.11
C ALA A 118 -8.52 -23.06 -12.34
N LEU A 119 -8.03 -22.54 -13.46
CA LEU A 119 -7.89 -23.31 -14.71
C LEU A 119 -6.88 -24.45 -14.54
N ALA A 120 -5.70 -24.19 -13.98
CA ALA A 120 -4.68 -25.22 -13.76
C ALA A 120 -5.17 -26.33 -12.82
N LEU A 121 -5.91 -25.98 -11.78
CA LEU A 121 -6.56 -26.97 -10.90
C LEU A 121 -7.64 -27.78 -11.63
N ALA A 122 -8.47 -27.10 -12.44
CA ALA A 122 -9.54 -27.73 -13.19
C ALA A 122 -9.00 -28.75 -14.22
N ASP A 123 -7.89 -28.39 -14.89
CA ASP A 123 -7.24 -29.26 -15.89
C ASP A 123 -6.62 -30.49 -15.21
N ALA A 124 -5.94 -30.30 -14.08
CA ALA A 124 -5.39 -31.42 -13.33
C ALA A 124 -6.49 -32.35 -12.78
N LEU A 125 -7.60 -31.80 -12.28
CA LEU A 125 -8.76 -32.60 -11.83
C LEU A 125 -9.42 -33.32 -13.00
N GLY A 126 -9.54 -32.67 -14.16
CA GLY A 126 -10.04 -33.28 -15.39
C GLY A 126 -9.15 -34.43 -15.90
N GLY A 127 -7.86 -34.39 -15.59
CA GLY A 127 -6.90 -35.48 -15.79
C GLY A 127 -7.03 -36.63 -14.76
N GLY A 128 -8.01 -36.60 -13.87
CA GLY A 128 -8.29 -37.66 -12.90
C GLY A 128 -7.48 -37.58 -11.60
N HIS A 129 -6.73 -36.48 -11.38
CA HIS A 129 -6.03 -36.30 -10.12
C HIS A 129 -6.99 -36.01 -8.96
N SER A 130 -6.69 -36.53 -7.77
CA SER A 130 -7.34 -36.06 -6.54
C SER A 130 -7.04 -34.56 -6.32
N LEU A 131 -7.82 -33.86 -5.51
CA LEU A 131 -7.59 -32.43 -5.23
C LEU A 131 -6.16 -32.16 -4.73
N ARG A 132 -5.61 -33.05 -3.88
CA ARG A 132 -4.19 -32.95 -3.43
C ARG A 132 -3.22 -33.12 -4.59
N GLY A 133 -3.48 -34.10 -5.46
CA GLY A 133 -2.71 -34.32 -6.68
C GLY A 133 -2.81 -33.18 -7.67
N ALA A 134 -4.03 -32.62 -7.83
CA ALA A 134 -4.27 -31.46 -8.70
C ALA A 134 -3.51 -30.21 -8.23
N VAL A 135 -3.47 -29.95 -6.92
CA VAL A 135 -2.68 -28.83 -6.35
C VAL A 135 -1.18 -29.05 -6.63
N ALA A 136 -0.67 -30.28 -6.46
CA ALA A 136 0.72 -30.59 -6.72
C ALA A 136 1.07 -30.45 -8.21
N GLU A 137 0.17 -30.90 -9.12
CA GLU A 137 0.36 -30.80 -10.57
C GLU A 137 0.28 -29.34 -11.04
N ALA A 138 -0.73 -28.59 -10.63
CA ALA A 138 -0.88 -27.18 -10.95
C ALA A 138 0.31 -26.33 -10.43
N ALA A 139 0.87 -26.68 -9.27
CA ALA A 139 2.06 -26.04 -8.72
C ALA A 139 3.31 -26.30 -9.56
N ARG A 140 3.43 -27.51 -10.16
CA ARG A 140 4.49 -27.89 -11.12
C ARG A 140 4.30 -27.25 -12.48
N GLY A 141 3.06 -27.11 -12.93
CA GLY A 141 2.69 -26.49 -14.20
C GLY A 141 3.04 -25.02 -14.33
N GLY A 142 3.58 -24.38 -13.28
CA GLY A 142 4.27 -23.11 -13.39
C GLY A 142 3.35 -21.88 -13.48
N VAL A 143 2.20 -21.88 -12.79
CA VAL A 143 1.38 -20.64 -12.68
C VAL A 143 2.25 -19.46 -12.25
N PRO A 144 2.32 -18.36 -13.06
CA PRO A 144 3.23 -17.26 -12.80
C PRO A 144 2.75 -16.35 -11.65
N GLY A 145 3.66 -15.50 -11.18
CA GLY A 145 3.33 -14.41 -10.27
C GLY A 145 3.10 -14.83 -8.80
N ALA A 146 2.34 -14.00 -8.08
CA ALA A 146 2.08 -14.20 -6.66
C ALA A 146 1.15 -15.38 -6.39
N ALA A 147 0.15 -15.60 -7.24
CA ALA A 147 -0.79 -16.71 -7.14
C ALA A 147 -0.08 -18.06 -7.25
N GLY A 148 0.84 -18.20 -8.20
CA GLY A 148 1.65 -19.42 -8.34
C GLY A 148 2.59 -19.67 -7.15
N ARG A 149 3.11 -18.62 -6.50
CA ARG A 149 3.88 -18.79 -5.26
C ARG A 149 3.02 -19.34 -4.13
N GLU A 150 1.82 -18.79 -3.96
CA GLU A 150 0.88 -19.29 -2.95
C GLU A 150 0.42 -20.73 -3.24
N LEU A 151 0.21 -21.08 -4.52
CA LEU A 151 -0.11 -22.44 -4.93
C LEU A 151 1.03 -23.42 -4.62
N ARG A 152 2.29 -23.06 -4.92
CA ARG A 152 3.46 -23.88 -4.55
C ARG A 152 3.61 -24.04 -3.06
N ARG A 153 3.31 -23.01 -2.29
CA ARG A 153 3.32 -23.07 -0.83
C ARG A 153 2.24 -24.03 -0.32
N LEU A 154 1.01 -23.92 -0.84
CA LEU A 154 -0.08 -24.85 -0.53
C LEU A 154 0.32 -26.31 -0.86
N ALA A 155 0.93 -26.54 -2.02
CA ALA A 155 1.43 -27.86 -2.40
C ALA A 155 2.49 -28.39 -1.41
N GLY A 156 3.39 -27.52 -0.94
CA GLY A 156 4.38 -27.88 0.08
C GLY A 156 3.74 -28.21 1.43
N GLU A 157 2.77 -27.45 1.90
CA GLU A 157 2.01 -27.72 3.13
C GLU A 157 1.29 -29.09 3.05
N LEU A 158 0.68 -29.39 1.90
CA LEU A 158 0.05 -30.67 1.64
C LEU A 158 1.08 -31.83 1.58
N ALA A 159 2.25 -31.63 0.95
CA ALA A 159 3.29 -32.63 0.89
C ALA A 159 3.85 -32.99 2.28
N LEU A 160 3.90 -32.01 3.20
CA LEU A 160 4.29 -32.21 4.60
C LEU A 160 3.20 -32.92 5.44
N GLY A 161 2.08 -33.35 4.85
CA GLY A 161 1.05 -34.11 5.52
C GLY A 161 -0.10 -33.30 6.10
N SER A 162 -0.17 -32.00 5.87
CA SER A 162 -1.29 -31.17 6.31
C SER A 162 -2.62 -31.69 5.76
N ARG A 163 -3.69 -31.60 6.55
CA ARG A 163 -5.04 -31.91 6.07
C ARG A 163 -5.45 -30.91 4.99
N THR A 164 -6.09 -31.40 3.94
CA THR A 164 -6.42 -30.55 2.78
C THR A 164 -7.33 -29.38 3.17
N ASP A 165 -8.28 -29.61 4.07
CA ASP A 165 -9.22 -28.57 4.50
C ASP A 165 -8.48 -27.47 5.29
N ASP A 166 -7.60 -27.87 6.20
CA ASP A 166 -6.83 -26.94 7.03
C ASP A 166 -5.84 -26.10 6.18
N ALA A 167 -5.19 -26.73 5.20
CA ALA A 167 -4.27 -26.08 4.30
C ALA A 167 -4.98 -25.06 3.36
N LEU A 168 -6.17 -25.40 2.86
CA LEU A 168 -7.02 -24.50 2.07
C LEU A 168 -7.51 -23.31 2.90
N GLU A 169 -7.96 -23.55 4.13
CA GLU A 169 -8.40 -22.48 5.02
C GLU A 169 -7.23 -21.58 5.44
N ALA A 170 -6.05 -22.15 5.68
CA ALA A 170 -4.82 -21.38 5.93
C ALA A 170 -4.44 -20.50 4.73
N LEU A 171 -4.59 -20.99 3.50
CA LEU A 171 -4.40 -20.21 2.27
C LEU A 171 -5.37 -19.04 2.23
N ARG A 172 -6.67 -19.28 2.48
CA ARG A 172 -7.72 -18.26 2.49
C ARG A 172 -7.41 -17.13 3.47
N VAL A 173 -7.11 -17.47 4.73
CA VAL A 173 -6.78 -16.49 5.78
C VAL A 173 -5.50 -15.72 5.45
N ARG A 174 -4.48 -16.39 4.91
CA ARG A 174 -3.18 -15.79 4.57
C ARG A 174 -3.28 -14.78 3.44
N VAL A 175 -4.00 -15.12 2.38
CA VAL A 175 -4.13 -14.26 1.20
C VAL A 175 -5.17 -13.17 1.40
N GLY A 176 -6.33 -13.50 1.97
CA GLY A 176 -7.47 -12.60 2.20
C GLY A 176 -8.00 -11.98 0.90
N SER A 177 -8.02 -12.72 -0.18
CA SER A 177 -8.44 -12.33 -1.52
C SER A 177 -9.81 -12.94 -1.81
N GLU A 178 -10.75 -12.12 -2.29
CA GLU A 178 -12.13 -12.55 -2.56
C GLU A 178 -12.20 -13.70 -3.58
N ARG A 179 -11.36 -13.64 -4.62
CA ARG A 179 -11.30 -14.69 -5.63
C ARG A 179 -10.73 -16.00 -5.09
N ILE A 180 -9.69 -15.92 -4.25
CA ILE A 180 -9.14 -17.11 -3.57
C ILE A 180 -10.14 -17.66 -2.56
N ASP A 181 -10.87 -16.81 -1.84
CA ASP A 181 -11.93 -17.22 -0.92
C ASP A 181 -13.02 -18.01 -1.68
N THR A 182 -13.43 -17.54 -2.85
CA THR A 182 -14.38 -18.24 -3.73
C THR A 182 -13.84 -19.58 -4.19
N LEU A 183 -12.57 -19.67 -4.63
CA LEU A 183 -11.96 -20.94 -5.05
C LEU A 183 -11.86 -21.94 -3.91
N VAL A 184 -11.41 -21.48 -2.74
CA VAL A 184 -11.33 -22.35 -1.55
C VAL A 184 -12.72 -22.82 -1.13
N ALA A 185 -13.73 -21.95 -1.11
CA ALA A 185 -15.09 -22.31 -0.80
C ALA A 185 -15.64 -23.36 -1.79
N ALA A 186 -15.39 -23.18 -3.09
CA ALA A 186 -15.77 -24.14 -4.12
C ALA A 186 -15.12 -25.52 -3.88
N CYS A 187 -13.82 -25.54 -3.58
CA CYS A 187 -13.10 -26.79 -3.28
C CYS A 187 -13.67 -27.49 -2.02
N LEU A 188 -13.88 -26.74 -0.94
CA LEU A 188 -14.39 -27.29 0.33
C LEU A 188 -15.83 -27.79 0.20
N LEU A 189 -16.69 -27.03 -0.49
CA LEU A 189 -18.09 -27.41 -0.71
C LEU A 189 -18.18 -28.70 -1.50
N GLN A 190 -17.48 -28.78 -2.63
CA GLN A 190 -17.53 -29.92 -3.55
C GLN A 190 -16.97 -31.20 -2.93
N ARG A 191 -16.00 -31.08 -2.01
CA ARG A 191 -15.52 -32.23 -1.23
C ARG A 191 -16.56 -32.80 -0.28
N ARG A 192 -17.51 -31.99 0.16
CA ARG A 192 -18.62 -32.43 1.07
C ARG A 192 -19.83 -32.94 0.30
N THR A 193 -20.17 -32.31 -0.81
CA THR A 193 -21.38 -32.61 -1.57
C THR A 193 -21.16 -33.61 -2.71
N GLY A 194 -19.88 -33.80 -3.13
CA GLY A 194 -19.54 -34.51 -4.37
C GLY A 194 -19.84 -33.65 -5.59
N GLY A 195 -19.53 -34.14 -6.76
CA GLY A 195 -19.83 -33.51 -8.03
C GLY A 195 -18.57 -33.12 -8.84
N ASP A 196 -18.75 -32.42 -9.96
CA ASP A 196 -17.68 -32.09 -10.89
C ASP A 196 -16.98 -30.79 -10.47
N LEU A 197 -15.96 -30.91 -9.61
CA LEU A 197 -15.13 -29.79 -9.18
C LEU A 197 -14.38 -29.16 -10.34
N ALA A 198 -13.96 -29.95 -11.34
CA ALA A 198 -13.22 -29.45 -12.50
C ALA A 198 -14.09 -28.48 -13.31
N ARG A 199 -15.34 -28.83 -13.52
CA ARG A 199 -16.31 -27.96 -14.19
C ARG A 199 -16.54 -26.67 -13.40
N LEU A 200 -16.79 -26.78 -12.10
CA LEU A 200 -17.03 -25.61 -11.24
C LEU A 200 -15.83 -24.64 -11.26
N LEU A 201 -14.60 -25.14 -11.19
CA LEU A 201 -13.41 -24.30 -11.24
C LEU A 201 -13.20 -23.63 -12.62
N ARG A 202 -13.58 -24.30 -13.73
CA ARG A 202 -13.59 -23.66 -15.06
C ARG A 202 -14.62 -22.54 -15.14
N GLU A 203 -15.78 -22.71 -14.55
CA GLU A 203 -16.81 -21.66 -14.45
C GLU A 203 -16.31 -20.47 -13.62
N CYS A 204 -15.65 -20.73 -12.49
CA CYS A 204 -15.00 -19.67 -11.68
C CYS A 204 -13.91 -18.94 -12.48
N ALA A 205 -13.06 -19.65 -13.21
CA ALA A 205 -12.01 -19.05 -14.02
C ALA A 205 -12.59 -18.09 -15.08
N ARG A 206 -13.63 -18.54 -15.82
CA ARG A 206 -14.32 -17.70 -16.81
C ARG A 206 -14.93 -16.46 -16.17
N ALA A 207 -15.63 -16.61 -15.05
CA ALA A 207 -16.23 -15.49 -14.33
C ALA A 207 -15.16 -14.45 -13.89
N PHE A 208 -13.99 -14.90 -13.44
CA PHE A 208 -12.89 -14.01 -13.06
C PHE A 208 -12.29 -13.28 -14.27
N GLU A 209 -12.17 -13.95 -15.40
CA GLU A 209 -11.69 -13.32 -16.65
C GLU A 209 -12.69 -12.29 -17.19
N ASP A 210 -13.98 -12.62 -17.22
CA ASP A 210 -15.03 -11.71 -17.65
C ASP A 210 -15.09 -10.46 -16.76
N GLN A 211 -15.01 -10.65 -15.45
CA GLN A 211 -14.93 -9.53 -14.51
C GLN A 211 -13.68 -8.66 -14.75
N ALA A 212 -12.53 -9.27 -15.04
CA ALA A 212 -11.32 -8.51 -15.35
C ALA A 212 -11.47 -7.70 -16.65
N ARG A 213 -12.04 -8.28 -17.70
CA ARG A 213 -12.34 -7.59 -18.99
C ARG A 213 -13.27 -6.40 -18.79
N LEU A 214 -14.38 -6.60 -18.07
CA LEU A 214 -15.33 -5.51 -17.79
C LEU A 214 -14.68 -4.35 -17.03
N LEU A 215 -13.80 -4.64 -16.07
CA LEU A 215 -13.05 -3.62 -15.36
C LEU A 215 -12.06 -2.88 -16.27
N ASP A 216 -11.41 -3.56 -17.19
CA ASP A 216 -10.47 -2.95 -18.14
C ASP A 216 -11.19 -2.11 -19.19
N GLU A 217 -12.35 -2.56 -19.69
CA GLU A 217 -13.21 -1.77 -20.57
C GLU A 217 -13.70 -0.49 -19.88
N ALA A 218 -14.15 -0.59 -18.63
CA ALA A 218 -14.56 0.57 -17.84
C ALA A 218 -13.40 1.55 -17.60
N ARG A 219 -12.19 1.05 -17.38
CA ARG A 219 -10.98 1.87 -17.24
C ARG A 219 -10.61 2.56 -18.55
N ALA A 220 -10.69 1.85 -19.68
CA ALA A 220 -10.43 2.39 -21.01
C ALA A 220 -11.41 3.51 -21.34
N ALA A 221 -12.72 3.29 -21.13
CA ALA A 221 -13.76 4.29 -21.36
C ALA A 221 -13.57 5.56 -20.52
N THR A 222 -13.02 5.42 -19.29
CA THR A 222 -12.79 6.58 -18.40
C THR A 222 -11.42 7.24 -18.60
N ALA A 223 -10.49 6.62 -19.33
CA ALA A 223 -9.12 7.14 -19.51
C ALA A 223 -9.13 8.49 -20.24
N GLN A 224 -9.94 8.61 -21.32
CA GLN A 224 -10.07 9.84 -22.08
C GLN A 224 -10.65 10.98 -21.23
N ALA A 225 -11.70 10.70 -20.45
CA ALA A 225 -12.30 11.69 -19.55
C ALA A 225 -11.32 12.16 -18.46
N ARG A 226 -10.50 11.26 -17.94
CA ARG A 226 -9.43 11.59 -16.96
C ARG A 226 -8.36 12.48 -17.59
N PHE A 227 -7.92 12.16 -18.80
CA PHE A 227 -6.93 12.97 -19.52
C PHE A 227 -7.46 14.38 -19.76
N THR A 228 -8.68 14.51 -20.30
CA THR A 228 -9.32 15.81 -20.51
C THR A 228 -9.47 16.59 -19.20
N GLY A 229 -9.88 15.94 -18.12
CA GLY A 229 -9.98 16.57 -16.79
C GLY A 229 -8.63 17.09 -16.26
N VAL A 230 -7.55 16.34 -16.46
CA VAL A 230 -6.19 16.78 -16.07
C VAL A 230 -5.75 17.99 -16.91
N VAL A 231 -5.97 17.96 -18.24
CA VAL A 231 -5.62 19.06 -19.13
C VAL A 231 -6.39 20.34 -18.76
N VAL A 232 -7.69 20.24 -18.50
CA VAL A 232 -8.53 21.40 -18.10
C VAL A 232 -8.03 21.97 -16.77
N VAL A 233 -7.64 21.14 -15.82
CA VAL A 233 -7.10 21.60 -14.51
C VAL A 233 -5.71 22.23 -14.66
N LEU A 234 -4.86 21.74 -15.56
CA LEU A 234 -3.51 22.26 -15.76
C LEU A 234 -3.45 23.50 -16.64
N LEU A 235 -4.43 23.69 -17.52
CA LEU A 235 -4.44 24.78 -18.51
C LEU A 235 -4.31 26.20 -17.88
N PRO A 236 -5.05 26.58 -16.83
CA PRO A 236 -4.87 27.88 -16.20
C PRO A 236 -3.49 28.06 -15.53
N LEU A 237 -2.93 26.99 -14.96
CA LEU A 237 -1.59 27.03 -14.36
C LEU A 237 -0.52 27.19 -15.43
N GLY A 238 -0.66 26.49 -16.58
CA GLY A 238 0.20 26.64 -17.73
C GLY A 238 0.10 28.04 -18.33
N GLY A 239 -1.10 28.61 -18.43
CA GLY A 239 -1.32 29.98 -18.89
C GLY A 239 -0.65 31.02 -17.98
N ALA A 240 -0.79 30.90 -16.68
CA ALA A 240 -0.15 31.78 -15.71
C ALA A 240 1.40 31.70 -15.79
N LEU A 241 1.95 30.50 -15.95
CA LEU A 241 3.39 30.29 -16.12
C LEU A 241 3.91 30.89 -17.41
N LEU A 242 3.20 30.70 -18.52
CA LEU A 242 3.57 31.30 -19.82
C LEU A 242 3.50 32.82 -19.77
N SER A 243 2.50 33.41 -19.10
CA SER A 243 2.38 34.85 -18.94
C SER A 243 3.54 35.43 -18.13
N GLU A 244 4.00 34.73 -17.08
CA GLU A 244 5.18 35.17 -16.31
C GLU A 244 6.47 35.07 -17.12
N LEU A 245 6.60 34.02 -17.96
CA LEU A 245 7.76 33.86 -18.84
C LEU A 245 7.80 34.92 -19.96
N ALA A 246 6.66 35.29 -20.51
CA ALA A 246 6.54 36.31 -21.55
C ALA A 246 6.72 37.74 -21.02
N SER A 247 6.31 37.97 -19.78
CA SER A 247 6.38 39.28 -19.11
C SER A 247 6.78 39.09 -17.65
N PRO A 248 8.10 39.09 -17.34
CA PRO A 248 8.59 38.93 -15.97
C PRO A 248 7.99 39.98 -15.04
N GLY A 249 7.34 39.53 -13.94
CA GLY A 249 6.63 40.39 -13.01
C GLY A 249 5.11 40.46 -13.22
N TYR A 250 4.56 39.75 -14.19
CA TYR A 250 3.13 39.68 -14.44
C TYR A 250 2.34 39.22 -13.18
N LEU A 251 2.78 38.14 -12.53
CA LEU A 251 2.17 37.63 -11.31
C LEU A 251 2.29 38.62 -10.13
N ARG A 252 3.38 39.37 -10.05
CA ARG A 252 3.54 40.44 -9.06
C ARG A 252 2.59 41.61 -9.33
N GLY A 253 2.38 41.96 -10.60
CA GLY A 253 1.40 42.96 -11.01
C GLY A 253 -0.05 42.56 -10.66
N LEU A 254 -0.37 41.27 -10.84
CA LEU A 254 -1.67 40.75 -10.41
C LEU A 254 -1.86 40.82 -8.89
N ALA A 255 -0.81 40.63 -8.10
CA ALA A 255 -0.86 40.72 -6.64
C ALA A 255 -0.94 42.18 -6.12
N GLY A 256 -0.75 43.18 -6.99
CA GLY A 256 -0.69 44.56 -6.62
C GLY A 256 -2.06 45.24 -6.33
N SER A 257 -3.19 44.62 -6.70
CA SER A 257 -4.52 45.11 -6.38
C SER A 257 -5.34 44.11 -5.58
N PHE A 258 -6.08 44.60 -4.59
CA PHE A 258 -6.93 43.76 -3.74
C PHE A 258 -7.95 42.95 -4.56
N LEU A 259 -8.52 43.56 -5.59
CA LEU A 259 -9.51 42.90 -6.45
C LEU A 259 -8.95 41.71 -7.22
N THR A 260 -7.75 41.86 -7.80
CA THR A 260 -7.09 40.80 -8.57
C THR A 260 -6.60 39.67 -7.66
N LEU A 261 -6.14 39.97 -6.44
CA LEU A 261 -5.76 38.97 -5.45
C LEU A 261 -6.98 38.15 -5.00
N TRP A 262 -8.12 38.81 -4.79
CA TRP A 262 -9.38 38.17 -4.40
C TRP A 262 -9.93 37.26 -5.51
N LEU A 263 -9.93 37.75 -6.76
CA LEU A 263 -10.33 36.96 -7.94
C LEU A 263 -9.40 35.78 -8.19
N GLY A 264 -8.08 35.95 -8.04
CA GLY A 264 -7.11 34.89 -8.15
C GLY A 264 -7.27 33.82 -7.08
N GLY A 265 -7.55 34.23 -5.85
CA GLY A 265 -7.85 33.32 -4.74
C GLY A 265 -9.12 32.50 -4.99
N LEU A 266 -10.20 33.16 -5.47
CA LEU A 266 -11.45 32.50 -5.85
C LEU A 266 -11.23 31.48 -6.98
N ALA A 267 -10.48 31.86 -8.02
CA ALA A 267 -10.13 30.96 -9.13
C ALA A 267 -9.37 29.73 -8.64
N LEU A 268 -8.43 29.90 -7.73
CA LEU A 268 -7.63 28.80 -7.15
C LEU A 268 -8.51 27.86 -6.31
N VAL A 269 -9.43 28.40 -5.52
CA VAL A 269 -10.39 27.58 -4.75
C VAL A 269 -11.27 26.76 -5.70
N LEU A 270 -11.84 27.38 -6.75
CA LEU A 270 -12.64 26.68 -7.76
C LEU A 270 -11.83 25.59 -8.48
N GLN A 271 -10.57 25.85 -8.78
CA GLN A 271 -9.64 24.89 -9.37
C GLN A 271 -9.43 23.67 -8.46
N VAL A 272 -9.20 23.91 -7.17
CA VAL A 272 -9.04 22.81 -6.18
C VAL A 272 -10.34 22.02 -6.04
N VAL A 273 -11.48 22.68 -5.98
CA VAL A 273 -12.79 22.02 -5.92
C VAL A 273 -13.02 21.16 -7.17
N ALA A 274 -12.74 21.68 -8.37
CA ALA A 274 -12.84 20.94 -9.62
C ALA A 274 -11.92 19.71 -9.62
N ALA A 275 -10.65 19.86 -9.21
CA ALA A 275 -9.68 18.77 -9.12
C ALA A 275 -10.14 17.68 -8.13
N VAL A 276 -10.71 18.07 -6.97
CA VAL A 276 -11.25 17.14 -5.98
C VAL A 276 -12.47 16.39 -6.52
N LEU A 277 -13.38 17.10 -7.18
CA LEU A 277 -14.59 16.51 -7.79
C LEU A 277 -14.21 15.49 -8.88
N ILE A 278 -13.30 15.85 -9.79
CA ILE A 278 -12.79 14.94 -10.84
C ILE A 278 -12.16 13.70 -10.19
N ARG A 279 -11.32 13.88 -9.16
CA ARG A 279 -10.71 12.75 -8.42
C ARG A 279 -11.75 11.89 -7.70
N ARG A 280 -12.80 12.49 -7.16
CA ARG A 280 -13.86 11.77 -6.46
C ARG A 280 -14.72 10.95 -7.41
N LEU A 281 -15.14 11.53 -8.53
CA LEU A 281 -15.88 10.85 -9.59
C LEU A 281 -15.07 9.71 -10.22
N ALA A 282 -13.77 9.93 -10.41
CA ALA A 282 -12.87 8.90 -10.92
C ALA A 282 -12.63 7.72 -9.96
N ARG A 283 -12.85 7.90 -8.65
CA ARG A 283 -12.71 6.81 -7.64
C ARG A 283 -13.96 5.97 -7.45
N VAL A 284 -15.15 6.52 -7.68
CA VAL A 284 -16.42 5.83 -7.44
C VAL A 284 -16.66 4.68 -8.44
N ARG A 285 -15.88 4.62 -9.53
CA ARG A 285 -15.99 3.60 -10.58
C ARG A 285 -14.76 2.69 -10.71
N GLY A 286 -13.95 2.58 -9.72
CA GLY A 286 -12.80 1.66 -9.61
C GLY A 286 -12.70 1.12 -8.20
#